data_d7c5f591c57960a4dd71e07a3300a323
#
_entry.id   d7c5f591c57960a4dd71e07a3300a323
#
_cell.length_a   1.000
_cell.length_b   1.000
_cell.length_c   1.000
_cell.angle_alpha   90.00
_cell.angle_beta   90.00
_cell.angle_gamma   90.00
#
_symmetry.space_group_name_H-M   'P 1'
#
loop_
_entity.id
_entity.type
_entity.pdbx_description
1 polymer ?
#
loop_
_entity_poly.entity_id
_entity_poly.type
_entity_poly.pdbx_seq_one_letter_code
_entity_poly.pdbx_strand_id
1 'polypeptide(L)' 'MSTIPNHLKALVKRGSFAEFTSLANARAYAARCIKLHLVVQGDIDEDGENGRFWVVLPADAQRLETAGYEIL' A
#
# COMPACT_ATOMS: atom_id res chain seq x y z
N MET A 1 -2.56 -13.62 -5.07
CA MET A 1 -3.29 -12.84 -4.05
C MET A 1 -2.31 -12.32 -3.02
N SER A 2 -2.34 -11.03 -2.76
CA SER A 2 -1.41 -10.42 -1.81
C SER A 2 -1.83 -10.72 -0.38
N THR A 3 -0.88 -11.17 0.45
CA THR A 3 -1.12 -11.42 1.86
C THR A 3 -0.68 -10.20 2.67
N ILE A 4 -1.56 -9.72 3.55
CA ILE A 4 -1.25 -8.57 4.39
C ILE A 4 -0.13 -8.96 5.35
N PRO A 5 1.03 -8.24 5.35
CA PRO A 5 2.09 -8.51 6.31
C PRO A 5 1.60 -8.40 7.76
N ASN A 6 2.18 -9.21 8.63
CA ASN A 6 1.73 -9.25 10.03
C ASN A 6 1.80 -7.88 10.71
N HIS A 7 2.85 -7.11 10.45
CA HIS A 7 3.00 -5.79 11.08
C HIS A 7 1.99 -4.76 10.58
N LEU A 8 1.30 -5.04 9.47
CA LEU A 8 0.27 -4.15 8.93
C LEU A 8 -1.15 -4.57 9.28
N LYS A 9 -1.34 -5.75 9.85
CA LYS A 9 -2.70 -6.26 10.14
C LYS A 9 -3.50 -5.36 11.06
N ALA A 10 -2.84 -4.64 11.95
CA ALA A 10 -3.50 -3.68 12.84
C ALA A 10 -3.87 -2.38 12.13
N LEU A 11 -3.22 -2.08 11.01
CA LEU A 11 -3.41 -0.83 10.27
C LEU A 11 -4.34 -1.01 9.06
N VAL A 12 -4.21 -2.13 8.35
CA VAL A 12 -5.03 -2.42 7.17
C VAL A 12 -6.23 -3.25 7.60
N LYS A 13 -7.34 -2.59 7.83
CA LYS A 13 -8.55 -3.21 8.41
C LYS A 13 -9.68 -3.42 7.42
N ARG A 14 -9.58 -2.81 6.24
CA ARG A 14 -10.66 -2.87 5.25
C ARG A 14 -10.63 -4.10 4.37
N GLY A 15 -9.55 -4.90 4.44
CA GLY A 15 -9.43 -6.13 3.67
C GLY A 15 -8.99 -5.93 2.22
N SER A 16 -8.89 -4.68 1.75
CA SER A 16 -8.41 -4.40 0.40
C SER A 16 -6.93 -4.01 0.47
N PHE A 17 -6.07 -4.88 -0.02
CA PHE A 17 -4.62 -4.68 0.02
C PHE A 17 -3.99 -5.34 -1.19
N ALA A 18 -3.15 -4.59 -1.89
CA ALA A 18 -2.34 -5.11 -2.98
C ALA A 18 -0.93 -4.55 -2.86
N GLU A 19 0.06 -5.38 -3.11
CA GLU A 19 1.46 -4.99 -3.01
C GLU A 19 2.12 -5.08 -4.39
N PHE A 20 2.89 -4.05 -4.72
CA PHE A 20 3.61 -3.97 -5.99
C PHE A 20 5.04 -3.54 -5.74
N THR A 21 5.94 -3.94 -6.64
CA THR A 21 7.33 -3.48 -6.63
C THR A 21 7.54 -2.31 -7.59
N SER A 22 6.52 -1.94 -8.36
CA SER A 22 6.57 -0.85 -9.33
C SER A 22 5.47 0.17 -9.02
N LEU A 23 5.86 1.44 -8.90
CA LEU A 23 4.90 2.52 -8.70
C LEU A 23 3.92 2.63 -9.87
N ALA A 24 4.40 2.46 -11.09
CA ALA A 24 3.55 2.50 -12.28
C ALA A 24 2.47 1.42 -12.23
N ASN A 25 2.84 0.20 -11.83
CA ASN A 25 1.89 -0.90 -11.70
C ASN A 25 0.90 -0.66 -10.57
N ALA A 26 1.35 -0.12 -9.45
CA ALA A 26 0.48 0.21 -8.33
C ALA A 26 -0.56 1.25 -8.73
N ARG A 27 -0.13 2.31 -9.43
CA ARG A 27 -1.04 3.35 -9.92
C ARG A 27 -2.02 2.82 -10.95
N ALA A 28 -1.58 1.97 -11.85
CA ALA A 28 -2.46 1.36 -12.85
C ALA A 28 -3.53 0.49 -12.19
N TYR A 29 -3.15 -0.27 -11.17
CA TYR A 29 -4.10 -1.07 -10.39
C TYR A 29 -5.11 -0.18 -9.68
N ALA A 30 -4.63 0.86 -8.99
CA ALA A 30 -5.51 1.78 -8.26
C ALA A 30 -6.50 2.47 -9.20
N ALA A 31 -6.06 2.84 -10.41
CA ALA A 31 -6.91 3.49 -11.40
C ALA A 31 -8.02 2.57 -11.93
N ARG A 32 -7.81 1.25 -11.87
CA ARG A 32 -8.80 0.28 -12.33
C ARG A 32 -9.77 -0.16 -11.24
N CYS A 33 -9.51 0.19 -10.00
CA CYS A 33 -10.40 -0.16 -8.90
C CYS A 33 -11.70 0.63 -9.01
N ILE A 34 -12.82 -0.03 -8.74
CA ILE A 34 -14.15 0.62 -8.76
C ILE A 34 -14.22 1.65 -7.65
N LYS A 35 -13.73 1.31 -6.46
CA LYS A 35 -13.67 2.24 -5.33
C LYS A 35 -12.34 2.97 -5.34
N LEU A 36 -12.34 4.19 -4.81
CA LEU A 36 -11.10 4.95 -4.68
C LEU A 36 -10.09 4.18 -3.82
N HIS A 37 -8.90 4.02 -4.36
CA HIS A 37 -7.76 3.44 -3.65
C HIS A 37 -6.59 4.41 -3.73
N LEU A 38 -5.76 4.42 -2.71
CA LEU A 38 -4.57 5.26 -2.66
C LEU A 38 -3.33 4.38 -2.67
N VAL A 39 -2.24 4.92 -3.21
CA VAL A 39 -0.94 4.25 -3.23
C VAL A 39 -0.12 4.78 -2.07
N VAL A 40 0.44 3.88 -1.28
CA VAL A 40 1.26 4.21 -0.12
C VAL A 40 2.65 3.64 -0.35
N GLN A 41 3.68 4.46 -0.09
CA GLN A 41 5.07 3.99 -0.10
C GLN A 41 5.27 3.02 1.05
N GLY A 42 5.50 1.77 0.73
CA GLY A 42 5.70 0.72 1.72
C GLY A 42 7.15 0.60 2.16
N ASP A 43 7.46 -0.56 2.72
CA ASP A 43 8.81 -0.86 3.19
C ASP A 43 9.80 -0.90 2.04
N ILE A 44 11.05 -0.52 2.32
CA ILE A 44 12.15 -0.53 1.35
C ILE A 44 13.16 -1.56 1.86
N ASP A 45 13.68 -2.39 0.95
CA ASP A 45 14.70 -3.37 1.29
C ASP A 45 15.96 -2.70 1.87
N GLU A 46 16.77 -3.47 2.59
CA GLU A 46 17.97 -2.95 3.27
C GLU A 46 18.92 -2.23 2.32
N ASP A 47 19.01 -2.67 1.07
CA ASP A 47 19.87 -2.05 0.06
C ASP A 47 19.25 -0.77 -0.53
N GLY A 48 17.99 -0.48 -0.22
CA GLY A 48 17.30 0.70 -0.70
C GLY A 48 16.88 0.63 -2.16
N GLU A 49 17.07 -0.50 -2.83
CA GLU A 49 16.78 -0.63 -4.26
C GLU A 49 15.37 -1.13 -4.55
N ASN A 50 14.80 -1.92 -3.64
CA ASN A 50 13.50 -2.54 -3.86
C ASN A 50 12.49 -2.04 -2.86
N GLY A 51 11.70 -1.05 -3.28
CA GLY A 51 10.58 -0.56 -2.49
C GLY A 51 9.34 -1.40 -2.71
N ARG A 52 8.40 -1.26 -1.81
CA ARG A 52 7.05 -1.82 -1.95
C ARG A 52 6.06 -0.68 -2.05
N PHE A 53 5.05 -0.86 -2.89
CA PHE A 53 3.96 0.11 -3.04
C PHE A 53 2.67 -0.61 -2.72
N TRP A 54 1.91 -0.08 -1.78
CA TRP A 54 0.66 -0.70 -1.33
C TRP A 54 -0.52 0.09 -1.85
N VAL A 55 -1.51 -0.61 -2.39
CA VAL A 55 -2.76 -0.01 -2.84
C VAL A 55 -3.83 -0.39 -1.83
N VAL A 56 -4.38 0.62 -1.16
CA VAL A 56 -5.31 0.42 -0.05
C VAL A 56 -6.45 1.44 -0.14
N LEU A 57 -7.52 1.20 0.60
CA LEU A 57 -8.61 2.17 0.72
C LEU A 57 -8.13 3.40 1.51
N PRO A 58 -8.77 4.58 1.28
CA PRO A 58 -8.31 5.82 1.93
C PRO A 58 -8.24 5.75 3.45
N ALA A 59 -9.18 5.06 4.09
CA ALA A 59 -9.15 4.94 5.56
C ALA A 59 -7.91 4.18 6.04
N ASP A 60 -7.52 3.13 5.32
CA ASP A 60 -6.31 2.39 5.65
C ASP A 60 -5.05 3.19 5.31
N ALA A 61 -5.08 3.95 4.20
CA ALA A 61 -3.97 4.84 3.85
C ALA A 61 -3.70 5.87 4.94
N GLN A 62 -4.76 6.43 5.53
CA GLN A 62 -4.61 7.38 6.64
C GLN A 62 -3.98 6.73 7.86
N ARG A 63 -4.37 5.51 8.18
CA ARG A 63 -3.76 4.79 9.31
C ARG A 63 -2.28 4.52 9.06
N LEU A 64 -1.94 4.17 7.82
CA LEU A 64 -0.54 3.96 7.43
C LEU A 64 0.26 5.26 7.50
N GLU A 65 -0.32 6.37 7.04
CA GLU A 65 0.33 7.68 7.12
C GLU A 65 0.62 8.06 8.57
N THR A 66 -0.34 7.85 9.46
CA THR A 66 -0.16 8.10 10.89
C THR A 66 0.95 7.23 11.48
N ALA A 67 1.15 6.05 10.95
CA ALA A 67 2.22 5.13 11.39
C ALA A 67 3.58 5.47 10.79
N GLY A 68 3.68 6.47 9.91
CA GLY A 68 4.94 6.93 9.35
C GLY A 68 5.15 6.61 7.87
N TYR A 69 4.19 6.00 7.21
CA TYR A 69 4.28 5.74 5.77
C TYR A 69 3.78 6.94 4.99
N GLU A 70 4.19 7.07 3.73
CA GLU A 70 3.85 8.21 2.89
C GLU A 70 2.79 7.82 1.85
N ILE A 71 1.75 8.64 1.76
CA ILE A 71 0.77 8.51 0.67
C ILE A 71 1.34 9.22 -0.56
N LEU A 72 1.40 8.50 -1.67
CA LEU A 72 1.98 9.02 -2.92
C LEU A 72 0.92 9.65 -3.84
#